data_3407597f48a2412826d1cf06f8a723d0
#
_entry.id   3407597f48a2412826d1cf06f8a723d0
#
_cell.length_a   1.000
_cell.length_b   1.000
_cell.length_c   1.000
_cell.angle_alpha   90.00
_cell.angle_beta   90.00
_cell.angle_gamma   90.00
#
_symmetry.space_group_name_H-M   'P 1'
#
loop_
_entity.id
_entity.type
_entity.pdbx_description
1 polymer ?
#
loop_
_entity_poly.entity_id
_entity_poly.type
_entity_poly.pdbx_seq_one_letter_code
_entity_poly.pdbx_strand_id
1 'polypeptide(L)'
;MSEQVRYSDEELEEFRQLILTKIANATSLYDELVASLRADDGNGTSDTSTTFKALEEGANTLEREATARLAERQLQFINHLKAALTRIDNKTYGICRATGKLIPKERLRAVPHATLCVEEKNNPRH
;
A
#
# COMPACT_ATOMS: atom_id res chain seq x y z
N MET A 1 35.83 11.63 -8.52
CA MET A 1 34.76 11.42 -7.70
C MET A 1 33.66 10.68 -8.33
N SER A 2 33.30 9.62 -7.75
CA SER A 2 32.30 8.80 -8.36
C SER A 2 30.92 9.31 -8.01
N GLU A 3 30.01 9.17 -8.93
CA GLU A 3 28.65 9.49 -8.67
C GLU A 3 28.07 8.40 -7.78
N GLN A 4 27.17 8.77 -6.92
CA GLN A 4 26.52 7.79 -6.07
C GLN A 4 25.53 7.02 -6.93
N VAL A 5 25.73 5.72 -7.09
CA VAL A 5 24.86 4.88 -7.89
C VAL A 5 23.82 4.16 -7.06
N ARG A 6 23.93 4.18 -5.74
CA ARG A 6 22.94 3.61 -4.85
C ARG A 6 22.99 4.36 -3.52
N TYR A 7 21.95 4.21 -2.74
CA TYR A 7 21.95 4.82 -1.42
C TYR A 7 22.89 4.06 -0.50
N SER A 8 23.46 4.77 0.47
CA SER A 8 24.39 4.16 1.41
C SER A 8 23.62 3.19 2.33
N ASP A 9 24.37 2.32 2.98
CA ASP A 9 23.74 1.38 3.91
C ASP A 9 23.00 2.10 5.03
N GLU A 10 23.50 3.24 5.49
CA GLU A 10 22.83 4.02 6.51
C GLU A 10 21.53 4.60 5.99
N GLU A 11 21.54 5.12 4.77
CA GLU A 11 20.33 5.66 4.15
C GLU A 11 19.32 4.55 3.92
N LEU A 12 19.78 3.39 3.46
CA LEU A 12 18.89 2.25 3.26
C LEU A 12 18.24 1.82 4.57
N GLU A 13 18.99 1.88 5.67
CA GLU A 13 18.41 1.52 6.95
C GLU A 13 17.33 2.52 7.40
N GLU A 14 17.52 3.80 7.14
CA GLU A 14 16.48 4.78 7.43
C GLU A 14 15.21 4.47 6.66
N PHE A 15 15.35 4.14 5.38
CA PHE A 15 14.18 3.80 4.58
C PHE A 15 13.57 2.47 5.01
N ARG A 16 14.40 1.53 5.46
CA ARG A 16 13.89 0.27 6.00
C ARG A 16 12.95 0.53 7.18
N GLN A 17 13.37 1.39 8.11
CA GLN A 17 12.55 1.69 9.27
C GLN A 17 11.24 2.39 8.86
N LEU A 18 11.33 3.31 7.92
CA LEU A 18 10.14 3.99 7.41
C LEU A 18 9.17 2.98 6.79
N ILE A 19 9.69 2.07 5.98
CA ILE A 19 8.86 1.07 5.30
C ILE A 19 8.24 0.11 6.31
N LEU A 20 9.02 -0.33 7.30
CA LEU A 20 8.48 -1.23 8.32
C LEU A 20 7.33 -0.58 9.09
N THR A 21 7.46 0.71 9.41
CA THR A 21 6.39 1.44 10.07
C THR A 21 5.15 1.51 9.18
N LYS A 22 5.34 1.78 7.90
CA LYS A 22 4.21 1.86 7.00
C LYS A 22 3.54 0.51 6.79
N ILE A 23 4.32 -0.57 6.76
CA ILE A 23 3.76 -1.92 6.67
C ILE A 23 2.90 -2.21 7.91
N ALA A 24 3.41 -1.85 9.10
CA ALA A 24 2.66 -2.08 10.32
C ALA A 24 1.34 -1.32 10.32
N ASN A 25 1.36 -0.05 9.90
CA ASN A 25 0.14 0.74 9.85
C ASN A 25 -0.84 0.22 8.81
N ALA A 26 -0.34 -0.15 7.65
CA ALA A 26 -1.20 -0.66 6.57
C ALA A 26 -1.79 -2.01 6.95
N THR A 27 -1.01 -2.86 7.63
CA THR A 27 -1.49 -4.16 8.07
C THR A 27 -2.59 -4.01 9.11
N SER A 28 -2.41 -3.06 10.03
CA SER A 28 -3.43 -2.81 11.04
C SER A 28 -4.73 -2.36 10.39
N LEU A 29 -4.66 -1.46 9.42
CA LEU A 29 -5.84 -0.99 8.71
C LEU A 29 -6.47 -2.13 7.91
N TYR A 30 -5.66 -2.93 7.25
CA TYR A 30 -6.17 -4.09 6.50
C TYR A 30 -6.92 -5.04 7.42
N ASP A 31 -6.34 -5.33 8.59
CA ASP A 31 -6.97 -6.24 9.55
C ASP A 31 -8.31 -5.69 10.04
N GLU A 32 -8.39 -4.38 10.27
CA GLU A 32 -9.64 -3.77 10.68
C GLU A 32 -10.70 -3.88 9.59
N LEU A 33 -10.30 -3.67 8.34
CA LEU A 33 -11.23 -3.76 7.22
C LEU A 33 -11.73 -5.19 7.04
N VAL A 34 -10.84 -6.17 7.16
CA VAL A 34 -11.23 -7.58 7.05
C VAL A 34 -12.14 -7.98 8.20
N ALA A 35 -11.84 -7.51 9.42
CA ALA A 35 -12.69 -7.80 10.56
C ALA A 35 -14.08 -7.23 10.37
N SER A 36 -14.18 -6.04 9.80
CA SER A 36 -15.47 -5.43 9.50
C SER A 36 -16.27 -6.28 8.51
N LEU A 37 -15.61 -6.82 7.50
CA LEU A 37 -16.28 -7.68 6.53
C LEU A 37 -16.77 -8.98 7.16
N ARG A 38 -15.97 -9.54 8.05
CA ARG A 38 -16.36 -10.77 8.74
C ARG A 38 -17.51 -10.55 9.72
N ALA A 39 -17.51 -9.41 10.38
CA ALA A 39 -18.57 -9.09 11.31
C ALA A 39 -19.90 -8.97 10.58
N ASP A 40 -19.89 -8.33 9.40
CA ASP A 40 -21.10 -8.20 8.62
C ASP A 40 -21.62 -9.56 8.20
N ASP A 41 -20.73 -10.48 7.85
CA ASP A 41 -21.15 -11.81 7.45
C ASP A 41 -21.71 -12.60 8.62
N GLY A 42 -21.20 -12.35 9.79
CA GLY A 42 -21.59 -13.13 10.94
C GLY A 42 -22.84 -12.69 11.66
N ASN A 43 -23.30 -11.51 11.35
CA ASN A 43 -24.40 -11.00 12.07
C ASN A 43 -25.70 -11.23 11.44
N GLY A 44 -26.19 -12.33 11.53
CA GLY A 44 -27.42 -12.58 10.95
C GLY A 44 -28.54 -12.15 11.77
N THR A 45 -28.86 -11.08 11.98
CA THR A 45 -29.95 -10.85 12.72
C THR A 45 -31.06 -10.41 12.00
N SER A 46 -32.06 -10.49 12.13
CA SER A 46 -32.97 -10.26 11.45
C SER A 46 -34.34 -10.07 11.73
N ASP A 47 -34.79 -9.22 12.32
CA ASP A 47 -36.12 -9.09 12.66
C ASP A 47 -36.87 -7.95 12.10
N THR A 48 -36.44 -7.38 11.04
CA THR A 48 -37.09 -6.23 10.50
C THR A 48 -38.01 -6.64 9.40
N SER A 49 -38.86 -5.74 8.94
CA SER A 49 -39.76 -6.02 7.84
C SER A 49 -38.93 -6.37 6.59
N THR A 50 -39.55 -7.09 5.71
CA THR A 50 -38.90 -7.52 4.47
C THR A 50 -38.43 -6.35 3.65
N THR A 51 -39.23 -5.30 3.52
CA THR A 51 -38.86 -4.15 2.73
C THR A 51 -37.66 -3.43 3.33
N PHE A 52 -37.72 -3.23 4.65
CA PHE A 52 -36.64 -2.54 5.34
C PHE A 52 -35.36 -3.33 5.24
N LYS A 53 -35.46 -4.64 5.39
CA LYS A 53 -34.31 -5.51 5.29
C LYS A 53 -33.68 -5.47 3.92
N ALA A 54 -34.49 -5.42 2.87
CA ALA A 54 -33.98 -5.32 1.51
C ALA A 54 -33.21 -4.03 1.28
N LEU A 55 -33.71 -2.93 1.83
CA LEU A 55 -33.01 -1.64 1.73
C LEU A 55 -31.70 -1.68 2.49
N GLU A 56 -31.71 -2.25 3.68
CA GLU A 56 -30.50 -2.37 4.46
C GLU A 56 -29.48 -3.26 3.78
N GLU A 57 -29.93 -4.36 3.22
CA GLU A 57 -29.04 -5.28 2.52
C GLU A 57 -28.40 -4.62 1.31
N GLY A 58 -29.14 -3.79 0.59
CA GLY A 58 -28.58 -3.08 -0.54
C GLY A 58 -27.51 -2.09 -0.12
N ALA A 59 -27.78 -1.33 0.95
CA ALA A 59 -26.81 -0.38 1.45
C ALA A 59 -25.58 -1.10 2.00
N ASN A 60 -25.80 -2.19 2.73
CA ASN A 60 -24.70 -2.98 3.27
C ASN A 60 -23.85 -3.59 2.19
N THR A 61 -24.46 -4.01 1.09
CA THR A 61 -23.72 -4.58 -0.02
C THR A 61 -22.77 -3.54 -0.62
N LEU A 62 -23.25 -2.31 -0.81
CA LEU A 62 -22.40 -1.25 -1.35
C LEU A 62 -21.26 -0.92 -0.40
N GLU A 63 -21.56 -0.85 0.89
CA GLU A 63 -20.53 -0.61 1.89
C GLU A 63 -19.51 -1.71 1.93
N ARG A 64 -19.97 -2.95 1.84
CA ARG A 64 -19.08 -4.10 1.85
C ARG A 64 -18.17 -4.10 0.64
N GLU A 65 -18.72 -3.75 -0.53
CA GLU A 65 -17.90 -3.68 -1.73
C GLU A 65 -16.83 -2.60 -1.62
N ALA A 66 -17.19 -1.44 -1.05
CA ALA A 66 -16.23 -0.38 -0.86
C ALA A 66 -15.15 -0.79 0.14
N THR A 67 -15.56 -1.43 1.23
CA THR A 67 -14.62 -1.91 2.25
C THR A 67 -13.70 -2.96 1.67
N ALA A 68 -14.23 -3.87 0.86
CA ALA A 68 -13.40 -4.90 0.23
C ALA A 68 -12.38 -4.30 -0.72
N ARG A 69 -12.77 -3.26 -1.47
CA ARG A 69 -11.83 -2.59 -2.36
C ARG A 69 -10.72 -1.88 -1.58
N LEU A 70 -11.07 -1.28 -0.45
CA LEU A 70 -10.06 -0.64 0.39
C LEU A 70 -9.11 -1.68 0.96
N ALA A 71 -9.65 -2.83 1.41
CA ALA A 71 -8.80 -3.90 1.94
C ALA A 71 -7.85 -4.39 0.86
N GLU A 72 -8.34 -4.55 -0.36
CA GLU A 72 -7.49 -5.00 -1.46
C GLU A 72 -6.38 -3.99 -1.77
N ARG A 73 -6.71 -2.71 -1.74
CA ARG A 73 -5.69 -1.67 -1.94
C ARG A 73 -4.62 -1.72 -0.86
N GLN A 74 -5.03 -1.92 0.39
CA GLN A 74 -4.06 -2.02 1.47
C GLN A 74 -3.17 -3.24 1.29
N LEU A 75 -3.74 -4.36 0.86
CA LEU A 75 -2.96 -5.56 0.64
C LEU A 75 -1.93 -5.34 -0.48
N GLN A 76 -2.32 -4.70 -1.58
CA GLN A 76 -1.40 -4.39 -2.66
C GLN A 76 -0.29 -3.45 -2.19
N PHE A 77 -0.64 -2.44 -1.39
CA PHE A 77 0.32 -1.51 -0.84
C PHE A 77 1.33 -2.24 0.06
N ILE A 78 0.83 -3.13 0.93
CA ILE A 78 1.69 -3.93 1.78
C ILE A 78 2.66 -4.77 0.95
N ASN A 79 2.16 -5.38 -0.12
CA ASN A 79 3.01 -6.20 -0.99
C ASN A 79 4.07 -5.36 -1.69
N HIS A 80 3.74 -4.15 -2.12
CA HIS A 80 4.70 -3.24 -2.73
C HIS A 80 5.75 -2.80 -1.71
N LEU A 81 5.36 -2.57 -0.47
CA LEU A 81 6.29 -2.21 0.59
C LEU A 81 7.24 -3.37 0.91
N LYS A 82 6.71 -4.59 0.92
CA LYS A 82 7.54 -5.77 1.14
C LYS A 82 8.55 -5.94 0.01
N ALA A 83 8.13 -5.68 -1.23
CA ALA A 83 9.06 -5.73 -2.36
C ALA A 83 10.14 -4.67 -2.21
N ALA A 84 9.79 -3.50 -1.65
CA ALA A 84 10.78 -2.47 -1.39
C ALA A 84 11.82 -2.93 -0.37
N LEU A 85 11.40 -3.67 0.65
CA LEU A 85 12.36 -4.24 1.61
C LEU A 85 13.32 -5.20 0.93
N THR A 86 12.83 -5.99 -0.01
CA THR A 86 13.70 -6.90 -0.76
C THR A 86 14.74 -6.10 -1.55
N ARG A 87 14.33 -4.99 -2.15
CA ARG A 87 15.27 -4.14 -2.87
C ARG A 87 16.32 -3.53 -1.94
N ILE A 88 15.93 -3.20 -0.71
CA ILE A 88 16.88 -2.70 0.28
C ILE A 88 17.91 -3.78 0.57
N ASP A 89 17.48 -5.02 0.76
CA ASP A 89 18.39 -6.12 1.02
C ASP A 89 19.35 -6.34 -0.15
N ASN A 90 18.86 -6.13 -1.36
CA ASN A 90 19.68 -6.30 -2.57
C ASN A 90 20.47 -5.04 -2.93
N LYS A 91 20.34 -3.98 -2.15
CA LYS A 91 21.04 -2.71 -2.38
C LYS A 91 20.61 -2.01 -3.67
N THR A 92 19.40 -2.30 -4.15
CA THR A 92 18.87 -1.69 -5.36
C THR A 92 17.72 -0.72 -5.07
N TYR A 93 17.38 -0.55 -3.81
CA TYR A 93 16.28 0.34 -3.43
C TYR A 93 16.61 1.79 -3.80
N GLY A 94 15.58 2.50 -4.28
CA GLY A 94 15.73 3.92 -4.57
C GLY A 94 16.40 4.22 -5.90
N ILE A 95 16.62 3.21 -6.72
CA ILE A 95 17.19 3.39 -8.05
C ILE A 95 16.06 3.34 -9.06
N CYS A 96 15.93 4.40 -9.88
CA CYS A 96 14.87 4.46 -10.88
C CYS A 96 15.13 3.37 -11.92
N ARG A 97 14.17 2.48 -12.11
CA ARG A 97 14.36 1.37 -13.03
C ARG A 97 14.38 1.80 -14.49
N ALA A 98 13.92 3.01 -14.80
CA ALA A 98 13.94 3.50 -16.17
C ALA A 98 15.23 4.22 -16.51
N THR A 99 15.79 5.00 -15.58
CA THR A 99 16.97 5.82 -15.85
C THR A 99 18.23 5.34 -15.14
N GLY A 100 18.11 4.49 -14.15
CA GLY A 100 19.25 4.06 -13.35
C GLY A 100 19.75 5.10 -12.36
N LYS A 101 19.08 6.26 -12.29
CA LYS A 101 19.48 7.32 -11.38
C LYS A 101 18.74 7.14 -10.06
N LEU A 102 19.28 7.75 -9.01
CA LEU A 102 18.63 7.67 -7.71
C LEU A 102 17.32 8.46 -7.71
N ILE A 103 16.30 7.87 -7.13
CA ILE A 103 15.04 8.56 -6.90
C ILE A 103 15.25 9.50 -5.72
N PRO A 104 14.80 10.76 -5.82
CA PRO A 104 15.01 11.72 -4.72
C PRO A 104 14.42 11.21 -3.41
N LYS A 105 15.11 11.48 -2.31
CA LYS A 105 14.65 11.05 -0.99
C LYS A 105 13.26 11.57 -0.66
N GLU A 106 12.95 12.79 -1.08
CA GLU A 106 11.63 13.36 -0.81
C GLU A 106 10.54 12.50 -1.41
N ARG A 107 10.76 12.02 -2.63
CA ARG A 107 9.78 11.16 -3.28
C ARG A 107 9.69 9.83 -2.56
N LEU A 108 10.82 9.27 -2.12
CA LEU A 108 10.82 8.00 -1.41
C LEU A 108 10.14 8.12 -0.04
N ARG A 109 10.21 9.28 0.59
CA ARG A 109 9.50 9.48 1.85
C ARG A 109 8.00 9.54 1.62
N ALA A 110 7.59 10.15 0.52
CA ALA A 110 6.17 10.24 0.18
C ALA A 110 5.65 8.91 -0.39
N VAL A 111 6.44 8.25 -1.22
CA VAL A 111 6.06 7.00 -1.86
C VAL A 111 7.20 6.00 -1.68
N PRO A 112 7.27 5.34 -0.52
CA PRO A 112 8.41 4.48 -0.20
C PRO A 112 8.62 3.31 -1.15
N HIS A 113 7.58 2.88 -1.85
CA HIS A 113 7.69 1.78 -2.80
C HIS A 113 7.92 2.25 -4.23
N ALA A 114 8.27 3.53 -4.43
CA ALA A 114 8.48 4.06 -5.77
C ALA A 114 9.65 3.35 -6.46
N THR A 115 9.48 3.07 -7.74
CA THR A 115 10.52 2.48 -8.56
C THR A 115 10.89 3.38 -9.73
N LEU A 116 10.20 4.50 -9.87
CA LEU A 116 10.44 5.46 -10.94
C LEU A 116 10.57 6.86 -10.34
N CYS A 117 11.42 7.67 -10.92
CA CYS A 117 11.49 9.07 -10.50
C CYS A 117 10.29 9.81 -11.09
N VAL A 118 10.06 11.02 -10.60
CA VAL A 118 8.87 11.77 -11.01
C VAL A 118 8.81 11.99 -12.52
N GLU A 119 9.94 12.29 -13.12
CA GLU A 119 9.98 12.55 -14.55
C GLU A 119 9.49 11.34 -15.34
N GLU A 120 9.96 10.15 -14.97
CA GLU A 120 9.58 8.94 -15.69
C GLU A 120 8.12 8.58 -15.42
N LYS A 121 7.67 8.83 -14.21
CA LYS A 121 6.28 8.54 -13.87
C LYS A 121 5.32 9.36 -14.72
N ASN A 122 5.69 10.61 -15.01
CA ASN A 122 4.83 11.51 -15.76
C ASN A 122 5.01 11.38 -17.26
N ASN A 123 5.90 10.50 -17.70
CA ASN A 123 6.15 10.32 -19.13
C ASN A 123 5.05 9.46 -19.73
N PRO A 124 4.28 9.96 -20.69
CA PRO A 124 3.16 9.20 -21.25
C PRO A 124 3.55 7.97 -22.04
N ARG A 125 4.83 7.77 -22.29
CA ARG A 125 5.25 6.58 -23.03
C ARG A 125 5.29 5.34 -22.14
N HIS A 126 5.20 5.51 -20.85
CA HIS A 126 5.23 4.37 -19.96
C HIS A 126 3.86 3.74 -19.72
#